data_b0db45cbe464d2595f34f8d8cb95ab08
#
_entry.id   b0db45cbe464d2595f34f8d8cb95ab08
#
_cell.length_a   1.000
_cell.length_b   1.000
_cell.length_c   1.000
_cell.angle_alpha   90.00
_cell.angle_beta   90.00
_cell.angle_gamma   90.00
#
_symmetry.space_group_name_H-M   'P 1'
#
loop_
_entity.id
_entity.type
_entity.pdbx_description
1 polymer ?
#
loop_
_entity_poly.entity_id
_entity_poly.type
_entity_poly.pdbx_seq_one_letter_code
_entity_poly.pdbx_strand_id
1 'polypeptide(L)'
;MASPYCIDGWRLDVAADLGHTPEYNHKFWKGFREAVKRENPEAIILAEHYGDPSAWLDGTQWDTVMNYDAFMEPVSWFLTGLEKHSERKDDHLLHNSQAFMCSMLSNMSRMQTGSLYAAMNELSNHDHSRFLTRTNRVVGRLYKPEDAEKAEIGVNYGTFRSGAVIQMTWPGAPTIYYGDEAGVFGWTDPDNRRTFPWGKEDLELTEFHRYLTGIRNRTPAFRRGALKPLLAENGVIAYGRFDADGQGVVVVNSEDYSQRIRIPVWEAEVNGDFMDRVMATDAERYNAGTVRYPVTDGVMEVEIAANGAMIFIGSKGE
;
A
#
# COMPACT_ATOMS: atom_id res chain seq x y z
N MET A 1 -0.42 -22.99 -17.07
CA MET A 1 -0.70 -24.37 -16.64
C MET A 1 -1.85 -24.92 -17.44
N ALA A 2 -1.69 -26.19 -17.88
CA ALA A 2 -2.60 -26.80 -18.83
C ALA A 2 -4.03 -26.99 -18.28
N SER A 3 -5.03 -27.02 -19.22
CA SER A 3 -6.38 -27.54 -18.93
C SER A 3 -6.29 -28.86 -18.12
N PRO A 4 -7.19 -29.10 -17.12
CA PRO A 4 -8.37 -28.28 -16.85
C PRO A 4 -8.20 -27.12 -15.84
N TYR A 5 -7.03 -26.96 -15.21
CA TYR A 5 -6.90 -26.08 -14.06
C TYR A 5 -6.63 -24.61 -14.43
N CYS A 6 -5.94 -24.34 -15.55
CA CYS A 6 -5.67 -23.00 -16.10
C CYS A 6 -5.24 -21.97 -15.03
N ILE A 7 -4.29 -22.35 -14.18
CA ILE A 7 -3.80 -21.49 -13.08
C ILE A 7 -2.82 -20.45 -13.64
N ASP A 8 -2.99 -19.16 -13.26
CA ASP A 8 -2.15 -18.07 -13.73
C ASP A 8 -0.90 -17.84 -12.86
N GLY A 9 -0.79 -18.50 -11.71
CA GLY A 9 0.37 -18.39 -10.84
C GLY A 9 0.20 -19.12 -9.51
N TRP A 10 1.18 -18.92 -8.63
CA TRP A 10 1.26 -19.53 -7.32
C TRP A 10 1.59 -18.50 -6.25
N ARG A 11 0.86 -18.53 -5.15
CA ARG A 11 1.29 -17.97 -3.86
C ARG A 11 1.85 -19.11 -3.02
N LEU A 12 3.09 -18.95 -2.59
CA LEU A 12 3.85 -19.97 -1.89
C LEU A 12 3.85 -19.66 -0.40
N ASP A 13 3.36 -20.60 0.39
CA ASP A 13 3.28 -20.48 1.84
C ASP A 13 4.64 -20.72 2.48
N VAL A 14 5.04 -19.85 3.42
CA VAL A 14 6.28 -19.96 4.22
C VAL A 14 7.50 -20.37 3.38
N ALA A 15 7.64 -19.76 2.21
CA ALA A 15 8.50 -20.26 1.14
C ALA A 15 10.00 -20.32 1.52
N ALA A 16 10.48 -19.39 2.35
CA ALA A 16 11.88 -19.36 2.78
C ALA A 16 12.24 -20.51 3.72
N ASP A 17 11.27 -21.07 4.45
CA ASP A 17 11.52 -22.11 5.47
C ASP A 17 11.38 -23.53 4.91
N LEU A 18 11.10 -23.66 3.60
CA LEU A 18 11.01 -24.97 2.98
C LEU A 18 12.35 -25.71 3.01
N GLY A 19 12.35 -26.91 3.58
CA GLY A 19 13.51 -27.78 3.67
C GLY A 19 14.36 -27.50 4.93
N HIS A 20 15.51 -28.15 5.03
CA HIS A 20 16.33 -28.14 6.25
C HIS A 20 17.62 -27.33 6.08
N THR A 21 17.97 -26.93 4.84
CA THR A 21 19.16 -26.13 4.55
C THR A 21 18.87 -25.08 3.47
N PRO A 22 19.58 -23.94 3.50
CA PRO A 22 19.46 -22.92 2.46
C PRO A 22 19.73 -23.47 1.05
N GLU A 23 20.71 -24.36 0.90
CA GLU A 23 21.07 -24.95 -0.39
C GLU A 23 19.92 -25.80 -0.96
N TYR A 24 19.24 -26.57 -0.10
CA TYR A 24 18.06 -27.35 -0.52
C TYR A 24 16.92 -26.44 -0.91
N ASN A 25 16.65 -25.39 -0.11
CA ASN A 25 15.59 -24.40 -0.38
C ASN A 25 15.78 -23.76 -1.76
N HIS A 26 16.95 -23.16 -2.00
CA HIS A 26 17.25 -22.55 -3.29
C HIS A 26 17.19 -23.51 -4.47
N LYS A 27 17.70 -24.76 -4.30
CA LYS A 27 17.61 -25.79 -5.33
C LYS A 27 16.17 -26.14 -5.64
N PHE A 28 15.33 -26.29 -4.63
CA PHE A 28 13.90 -26.60 -4.79
C PHE A 28 13.17 -25.50 -5.58
N TRP A 29 13.36 -24.23 -5.18
CA TRP A 29 12.65 -23.12 -5.83
C TRP A 29 13.12 -22.90 -7.28
N LYS A 30 14.37 -23.15 -7.60
CA LYS A 30 14.84 -23.16 -8.99
C LYS A 30 14.12 -24.23 -9.83
N GLY A 31 14.07 -25.45 -9.33
CA GLY A 31 13.36 -26.54 -10.01
C GLY A 31 11.85 -26.28 -10.12
N PHE A 32 11.23 -25.69 -9.08
CA PHE A 32 9.83 -25.29 -9.10
C PHE A 32 9.57 -24.26 -10.20
N ARG A 33 10.40 -23.19 -10.25
CA ARG A 33 10.32 -22.18 -11.30
C ARG A 33 10.45 -22.77 -12.70
N GLU A 34 11.46 -23.62 -12.91
CA GLU A 34 11.66 -24.27 -14.21
C GLU A 34 10.43 -25.07 -14.66
N ALA A 35 9.81 -25.80 -13.72
CA ALA A 35 8.59 -26.55 -14.01
C ALA A 35 7.40 -25.63 -14.35
N VAL A 36 7.17 -24.59 -13.55
CA VAL A 36 6.06 -23.64 -13.75
C VAL A 36 6.23 -22.87 -15.07
N LYS A 37 7.41 -22.29 -15.30
CA LYS A 37 7.67 -21.46 -16.48
C LYS A 37 7.73 -22.25 -17.78
N ARG A 38 8.04 -23.55 -17.73
CA ARG A 38 7.94 -24.45 -18.90
C ARG A 38 6.50 -24.64 -19.33
N GLU A 39 5.57 -24.78 -18.37
CA GLU A 39 4.14 -24.96 -18.67
C GLU A 39 3.42 -23.66 -19.03
N ASN A 40 3.77 -22.57 -18.33
CA ASN A 40 3.23 -21.23 -18.58
C ASN A 40 4.29 -20.18 -18.24
N PRO A 41 4.99 -19.61 -19.24
CA PRO A 41 6.01 -18.57 -19.01
C PRO A 41 5.47 -17.32 -18.30
N GLU A 42 4.18 -17.01 -18.47
CA GLU A 42 3.52 -15.84 -17.88
C GLU A 42 3.01 -16.08 -16.44
N ALA A 43 3.01 -17.34 -15.97
CA ALA A 43 2.54 -17.64 -14.60
C ALA A 43 3.41 -16.97 -13.56
N ILE A 44 2.80 -16.23 -12.64
CA ILE A 44 3.50 -15.56 -11.55
C ILE A 44 3.86 -16.54 -10.42
N ILE A 45 5.05 -16.36 -9.82
CA ILE A 45 5.49 -17.08 -8.63
C ILE A 45 5.70 -16.04 -7.54
N LEU A 46 4.76 -15.95 -6.61
CA LEU A 46 4.72 -14.99 -5.51
C LEU A 46 4.92 -15.73 -4.19
N ALA A 47 5.90 -15.33 -3.41
CA ALA A 47 6.21 -15.99 -2.14
C ALA A 47 5.72 -15.18 -0.94
N GLU A 48 5.25 -15.89 0.08
CA GLU A 48 5.20 -15.33 1.43
C GLU A 48 6.60 -15.36 2.02
N HIS A 49 7.08 -14.19 2.42
CA HIS A 49 8.38 -14.05 3.07
C HIS A 49 8.42 -12.78 3.91
N TYR A 50 8.98 -12.90 5.10
CA TYR A 50 9.33 -11.79 6.00
C TYR A 50 10.83 -11.49 5.88
N GLY A 51 11.19 -10.21 5.88
CA GLY A 51 12.57 -9.77 5.78
C GLY A 51 13.04 -9.56 4.34
N ASP A 52 14.34 -9.71 4.12
CA ASP A 52 14.98 -9.42 2.84
C ASP A 52 14.80 -10.56 1.82
N PRO A 53 14.02 -10.36 0.74
CA PRO A 53 13.76 -11.39 -0.25
C PRO A 53 14.83 -11.48 -1.35
N SER A 54 15.88 -10.64 -1.32
CA SER A 54 16.82 -10.46 -2.43
C SER A 54 17.52 -11.77 -2.86
N ALA A 55 17.74 -12.69 -1.93
CA ALA A 55 18.38 -13.99 -2.20
C ALA A 55 17.55 -14.90 -3.13
N TRP A 56 16.24 -14.67 -3.23
CA TRP A 56 15.31 -15.45 -4.07
C TRP A 56 14.81 -14.69 -5.30
N LEU A 57 14.98 -13.35 -5.33
CA LEU A 57 14.53 -12.48 -6.42
C LEU A 57 15.63 -12.26 -7.48
N ASP A 58 16.48 -13.25 -7.68
CA ASP A 58 17.60 -13.22 -8.64
C ASP A 58 17.17 -13.53 -10.09
N GLY A 59 15.87 -13.72 -10.32
CA GLY A 59 15.30 -14.10 -11.61
C GLY A 59 15.25 -15.62 -11.85
N THR A 60 15.79 -16.46 -10.96
CA THR A 60 15.82 -17.91 -11.09
C THR A 60 14.90 -18.67 -10.16
N GLN A 61 14.24 -17.97 -9.23
CA GLN A 61 13.40 -18.57 -8.20
C GLN A 61 12.01 -17.91 -8.17
N TRP A 62 11.76 -16.98 -7.23
CA TRP A 62 10.47 -16.26 -7.16
C TRP A 62 10.45 -15.08 -8.12
N ASP A 63 9.26 -14.69 -8.58
CA ASP A 63 9.07 -13.46 -9.33
C ASP A 63 8.94 -12.26 -8.37
N THR A 64 8.23 -12.46 -7.25
CA THR A 64 7.91 -11.40 -6.29
C THR A 64 7.47 -11.97 -4.94
N VAL A 65 7.10 -11.09 -4.01
CA VAL A 65 6.69 -11.45 -2.64
C VAL A 65 5.41 -10.70 -2.21
N MET A 66 4.78 -11.21 -1.13
CA MET A 66 3.88 -10.41 -0.30
C MET A 66 4.73 -9.31 0.33
N ASN A 67 4.35 -8.05 0.10
CA ASN A 67 5.24 -6.90 0.36
C ASN A 67 5.12 -6.40 1.80
N TYR A 68 5.57 -7.21 2.75
CA TYR A 68 5.48 -6.88 4.18
C TYR A 68 6.42 -5.75 4.56
N ASP A 69 7.72 -5.91 4.31
CA ASP A 69 8.74 -4.99 4.81
C ASP A 69 8.87 -3.71 3.98
N ALA A 70 8.61 -3.79 2.64
CA ALA A 70 8.68 -2.62 1.78
C ALA A 70 7.32 -1.92 1.59
N PHE A 71 6.25 -2.36 2.29
CA PHE A 71 4.94 -1.72 2.22
C PHE A 71 4.12 -1.84 3.51
N MET A 72 3.64 -3.04 3.89
CA MET A 72 2.64 -3.20 4.94
C MET A 72 3.12 -2.66 6.29
N GLU A 73 4.29 -3.05 6.74
CA GLU A 73 4.83 -2.67 8.04
C GLU A 73 5.11 -1.15 8.12
N PRO A 74 5.85 -0.53 7.20
CA PRO A 74 6.07 0.91 7.25
C PRO A 74 4.78 1.73 7.21
N VAL A 75 3.80 1.33 6.39
CA VAL A 75 2.50 2.02 6.32
C VAL A 75 1.73 1.89 7.64
N SER A 76 1.73 0.67 8.23
CA SER A 76 1.07 0.42 9.51
C SER A 76 1.70 1.26 10.63
N TRP A 77 3.01 1.21 10.78
CA TRP A 77 3.71 1.98 11.80
C TRP A 77 3.50 3.49 11.66
N PHE A 78 3.65 4.02 10.45
CA PHE A 78 3.52 5.46 10.19
C PHE A 78 2.12 6.00 10.49
N LEU A 79 1.08 5.29 10.07
CA LEU A 79 -0.30 5.76 10.18
C LEU A 79 -0.96 5.40 11.52
N THR A 80 -0.51 4.32 12.17
CA THR A 80 -1.21 3.78 13.34
C THR A 80 -0.34 3.61 14.57
N GLY A 81 0.98 3.59 14.44
CA GLY A 81 1.91 3.24 15.52
C GLY A 81 1.88 1.77 15.91
N LEU A 82 1.14 0.92 15.15
CA LEU A 82 1.00 -0.51 15.41
C LEU A 82 1.70 -1.35 14.35
N GLU A 83 2.29 -2.48 14.80
CA GLU A 83 2.72 -3.52 13.86
C GLU A 83 1.50 -4.28 13.29
N LYS A 84 1.73 -5.09 12.25
CA LYS A 84 0.70 -5.78 11.46
C LYS A 84 -0.29 -6.67 12.22
N HIS A 85 0.09 -7.20 13.40
CA HIS A 85 -0.80 -8.02 14.23
C HIS A 85 -1.57 -7.23 15.30
N SER A 86 -1.28 -5.93 15.48
CA SER A 86 -1.79 -5.09 16.58
C SER A 86 -1.33 -5.54 17.97
N GLU A 87 -0.22 -6.27 18.08
CA GLU A 87 0.29 -6.78 19.36
C GLU A 87 1.39 -5.91 19.95
N ARG A 88 1.98 -5.03 19.13
CA ARG A 88 3.02 -4.09 19.55
C ARG A 88 2.73 -2.69 19.04
N LYS A 89 3.03 -1.71 19.87
CA LYS A 89 2.92 -0.29 19.57
C LYS A 89 4.26 0.41 19.74
N ASP A 90 4.58 1.34 18.85
CA ASP A 90 5.74 2.22 18.95
C ASP A 90 5.31 3.64 18.57
N ASP A 91 5.16 4.49 19.59
CA ASP A 91 4.75 5.89 19.40
C ASP A 91 5.85 6.76 18.73
N HIS A 92 7.11 6.28 18.66
CA HIS A 92 8.18 6.98 17.93
C HIS A 92 8.09 6.78 16.42
N LEU A 93 7.37 5.74 15.96
CA LEU A 93 7.14 5.47 14.55
C LEU A 93 5.83 6.10 14.05
N LEU A 94 4.86 6.30 14.95
CA LEU A 94 3.62 7.00 14.62
C LEU A 94 3.94 8.42 14.15
N HIS A 95 3.39 8.83 13.01
CA HIS A 95 3.62 10.14 12.39
C HIS A 95 5.08 10.43 11.97
N ASN A 96 5.98 9.46 12.09
CA ASN A 96 7.37 9.64 11.72
C ASN A 96 7.59 9.47 10.21
N SER A 97 7.35 10.57 9.48
CA SER A 97 7.45 10.61 8.02
C SER A 97 8.86 10.28 7.49
N GLN A 98 9.93 10.65 8.22
CA GLN A 98 11.29 10.31 7.82
C GLN A 98 11.58 8.82 7.99
N ALA A 99 11.21 8.22 9.14
CA ALA A 99 11.38 6.78 9.36
C ALA A 99 10.58 5.97 8.33
N PHE A 100 9.33 6.39 8.02
CA PHE A 100 8.52 5.81 6.97
C PHE A 100 9.25 5.83 5.62
N MET A 101 9.66 7.01 5.16
CA MET A 101 10.28 7.15 3.84
C MET A 101 11.59 6.38 3.74
N CYS A 102 12.45 6.43 4.78
CA CYS A 102 13.69 5.67 4.82
C CYS A 102 13.44 4.17 4.78
N SER A 103 12.48 3.65 5.56
CA SER A 103 12.13 2.23 5.57
C SER A 103 11.61 1.75 4.21
N MET A 104 10.64 2.49 3.64
CA MET A 104 10.07 2.17 2.32
C MET A 104 11.16 2.10 1.24
N LEU A 105 12.00 3.12 1.14
CA LEU A 105 13.04 3.19 0.09
C LEU A 105 14.14 2.15 0.31
N SER A 106 14.58 1.93 1.55
CA SER A 106 15.60 0.93 1.87
C SER A 106 15.15 -0.48 1.50
N ASN A 107 13.92 -0.85 1.85
CA ASN A 107 13.40 -2.19 1.54
C ASN A 107 13.09 -2.34 0.04
N MET A 108 12.56 -1.31 -0.62
CA MET A 108 12.38 -1.31 -2.07
C MET A 108 13.71 -1.52 -2.83
N SER A 109 14.82 -0.94 -2.34
CA SER A 109 16.13 -1.04 -3.00
C SER A 109 16.71 -2.48 -3.04
N ARG A 110 16.14 -3.39 -2.26
CA ARG A 110 16.53 -4.82 -2.23
C ARG A 110 15.85 -5.64 -3.33
N MET A 111 14.87 -5.06 -4.04
CA MET A 111 14.13 -5.73 -5.10
C MET A 111 14.51 -5.20 -6.47
N GLN A 112 14.58 -6.09 -7.45
CA GLN A 112 14.65 -5.69 -8.85
C GLN A 112 13.33 -5.00 -9.24
N THR A 113 13.37 -4.09 -10.20
CA THR A 113 12.22 -3.30 -10.63
C THR A 113 11.00 -4.19 -10.99
N GLY A 114 11.21 -5.27 -11.73
CA GLY A 114 10.11 -6.18 -12.10
C GLY A 114 9.46 -6.84 -10.89
N SER A 115 10.26 -7.31 -9.93
CA SER A 115 9.78 -7.90 -8.69
C SER A 115 9.03 -6.88 -7.82
N LEU A 116 9.56 -5.65 -7.73
CA LEU A 116 8.95 -4.57 -6.95
C LEU A 116 7.55 -4.19 -7.51
N TYR A 117 7.43 -4.02 -8.84
CA TYR A 117 6.15 -3.61 -9.43
C TYR A 117 5.09 -4.71 -9.41
N ALA A 118 5.50 -5.97 -9.23
CA ALA A 118 4.61 -7.11 -9.02
C ALA A 118 4.38 -7.44 -7.53
N ALA A 119 5.11 -6.80 -6.60
CA ALA A 119 5.00 -7.07 -5.17
C ALA A 119 3.61 -6.74 -4.62
N MET A 120 3.05 -7.63 -3.82
CA MET A 120 1.72 -7.52 -3.25
C MET A 120 1.65 -6.45 -2.17
N ASN A 121 1.23 -5.23 -2.55
CA ASN A 121 0.97 -4.15 -1.60
C ASN A 121 -0.39 -4.36 -0.95
N GLU A 122 -0.42 -4.81 0.27
CA GLU A 122 -1.63 -5.08 1.04
C GLU A 122 -1.64 -4.32 2.37
N LEU A 123 -2.81 -3.88 2.80
CA LEU A 123 -3.02 -3.27 4.11
C LEU A 123 -3.43 -4.33 5.14
N SER A 124 -4.20 -5.30 4.72
CA SER A 124 -4.68 -6.43 5.51
C SER A 124 -4.50 -7.73 4.74
N ASN A 125 -4.42 -8.85 5.46
CA ASN A 125 -4.50 -10.18 4.90
C ASN A 125 -5.08 -11.20 5.89
N HIS A 126 -5.02 -12.47 5.55
CA HIS A 126 -5.63 -13.55 6.34
C HIS A 126 -4.90 -13.90 7.65
N ASP A 127 -3.68 -13.38 7.88
CA ASP A 127 -2.88 -13.61 9.09
C ASP A 127 -2.86 -12.39 10.02
N HIS A 128 -2.94 -11.19 9.45
CA HIS A 128 -2.74 -9.94 10.18
C HIS A 128 -4.07 -9.30 10.58
N SER A 129 -4.05 -8.42 11.58
CA SER A 129 -5.23 -7.62 11.90
C SER A 129 -5.66 -6.75 10.73
N ARG A 130 -6.97 -6.51 10.60
CA ARG A 130 -7.49 -5.59 9.60
C ARG A 130 -6.89 -4.20 9.78
N PHE A 131 -6.52 -3.54 8.68
CA PHE A 131 -5.93 -2.20 8.76
C PHE A 131 -6.92 -1.19 9.37
N LEU A 132 -8.22 -1.34 9.08
CA LEU A 132 -9.25 -0.51 9.71
C LEU A 132 -9.21 -0.65 11.24
N THR A 133 -9.05 -1.86 11.79
CA THR A 133 -8.89 -2.09 13.23
C THR A 133 -7.62 -1.40 13.76
N ARG A 134 -6.48 -1.51 13.06
CA ARG A 134 -5.23 -0.87 13.48
C ARG A 134 -5.33 0.66 13.59
N THR A 135 -6.25 1.29 12.85
CA THR A 135 -6.46 2.74 12.93
C THR A 135 -6.99 3.23 14.27
N ASN A 136 -7.49 2.33 15.14
CA ASN A 136 -7.87 2.67 16.51
C ASN A 136 -6.67 2.89 17.44
N ARG A 137 -5.45 2.56 16.98
CA ARG A 137 -4.16 2.72 17.71
C ARG A 137 -4.11 1.98 19.05
N VAL A 138 -4.89 0.90 19.20
CA VAL A 138 -4.99 0.10 20.41
C VAL A 138 -4.33 -1.27 20.20
N VAL A 139 -3.44 -1.65 21.12
CA VAL A 139 -2.90 -3.02 21.16
C VAL A 139 -4.02 -3.96 21.60
N GLY A 140 -4.23 -5.03 20.80
CA GLY A 140 -5.30 -5.98 21.10
C GLY A 140 -5.23 -7.25 20.26
N ARG A 141 -5.95 -8.25 20.76
CA ARG A 141 -6.13 -9.56 20.12
C ARG A 141 -7.44 -10.19 20.59
N LEU A 142 -7.96 -11.14 19.83
CA LEU A 142 -9.10 -11.95 20.26
C LEU A 142 -8.63 -13.03 21.25
N TYR A 143 -8.74 -12.77 22.55
CA TYR A 143 -8.49 -13.77 23.61
C TYR A 143 -9.78 -14.43 24.09
N LYS A 144 -10.90 -13.73 23.98
CA LYS A 144 -12.23 -14.16 24.37
C LYS A 144 -13.29 -13.48 23.50
N PRO A 145 -14.51 -14.03 23.39
CA PRO A 145 -15.53 -13.53 22.46
C PRO A 145 -15.83 -12.03 22.58
N GLU A 146 -15.79 -11.46 23.79
CA GLU A 146 -16.07 -10.05 24.05
C GLU A 146 -15.00 -9.10 23.46
N ASP A 147 -13.81 -9.61 23.15
CA ASP A 147 -12.74 -8.81 22.54
C ASP A 147 -13.03 -8.53 21.07
N ALA A 148 -13.89 -9.32 20.42
CA ALA A 148 -14.25 -9.12 19.01
C ALA A 148 -14.87 -7.74 18.74
N GLU A 149 -15.71 -7.23 19.66
CA GLU A 149 -16.37 -5.92 19.53
C GLU A 149 -15.36 -4.77 19.65
N LYS A 150 -14.26 -4.97 20.37
CA LYS A 150 -13.23 -3.96 20.58
C LYS A 150 -12.44 -3.63 19.29
N ALA A 151 -12.47 -4.53 18.32
CA ALA A 151 -11.79 -4.33 17.03
C ALA A 151 -12.35 -3.15 16.24
N GLU A 152 -13.61 -2.76 16.49
CA GLU A 152 -14.30 -1.65 15.81
C GLU A 152 -14.23 -0.34 16.58
N ILE A 153 -14.02 -0.40 17.90
CA ILE A 153 -14.11 0.80 18.76
C ILE A 153 -12.95 1.74 18.49
N GLY A 154 -13.27 2.99 18.11
CA GLY A 154 -12.28 4.05 17.92
C GLY A 154 -11.52 3.98 16.60
N VAL A 155 -11.98 3.22 15.62
CA VAL A 155 -11.39 3.19 14.27
C VAL A 155 -11.46 4.57 13.60
N ASN A 156 -10.45 4.89 12.80
CA ASN A 156 -10.33 6.17 12.09
C ASN A 156 -10.39 5.94 10.58
N TYR A 157 -11.51 6.32 9.98
CA TYR A 157 -11.73 6.16 8.54
C TYR A 157 -10.85 7.07 7.68
N GLY A 158 -10.44 8.25 8.17
CA GLY A 158 -9.49 9.12 7.47
C GLY A 158 -8.11 8.47 7.35
N THR A 159 -7.61 7.91 8.46
CA THR A 159 -6.37 7.12 8.48
C THR A 159 -6.47 5.91 7.55
N PHE A 160 -7.61 5.21 7.54
CA PHE A 160 -7.84 4.07 6.64
C PHE A 160 -7.78 4.51 5.16
N ARG A 161 -8.49 5.59 4.79
CA ARG A 161 -8.46 6.12 3.42
C ARG A 161 -7.05 6.57 3.02
N SER A 162 -6.30 7.17 3.93
CA SER A 162 -4.90 7.56 3.70
C SER A 162 -4.01 6.35 3.39
N GLY A 163 -4.17 5.24 4.11
CA GLY A 163 -3.50 3.97 3.82
C GLY A 163 -3.87 3.42 2.44
N ALA A 164 -5.16 3.43 2.08
CA ALA A 164 -5.63 2.98 0.77
C ALA A 164 -5.10 3.87 -0.38
N VAL A 165 -4.98 5.18 -0.17
CA VAL A 165 -4.36 6.09 -1.15
C VAL A 165 -2.90 5.70 -1.37
N ILE A 166 -2.12 5.44 -0.31
CA ILE A 166 -0.74 4.97 -0.45
C ILE A 166 -0.74 3.62 -1.21
N GLN A 167 -1.60 2.68 -0.84
CA GLN A 167 -1.69 1.35 -1.48
C GLN A 167 -1.90 1.45 -2.99
N MET A 168 -2.78 2.32 -3.45
CA MET A 168 -3.13 2.45 -4.87
C MET A 168 -2.14 3.28 -5.68
N THR A 169 -1.27 4.05 -5.04
CA THR A 169 -0.39 4.99 -5.74
C THR A 169 1.10 4.69 -5.57
N TRP A 170 1.51 3.91 -4.56
CA TRP A 170 2.89 3.46 -4.36
C TRP A 170 3.29 2.39 -5.39
N PRO A 171 4.60 2.24 -5.74
CA PRO A 171 5.08 1.15 -6.59
C PRO A 171 4.72 -0.23 -6.02
N GLY A 172 4.16 -1.09 -6.87
CA GLY A 172 3.72 -2.45 -6.50
C GLY A 172 2.34 -2.79 -7.07
N ALA A 173 1.86 -3.98 -6.77
CA ALA A 173 0.54 -4.48 -7.14
C ALA A 173 -0.43 -4.33 -5.94
N PRO A 174 -1.33 -3.34 -5.95
CA PRO A 174 -2.30 -3.19 -4.88
C PRO A 174 -3.16 -4.43 -4.75
N THR A 175 -3.25 -4.97 -3.55
CA THR A 175 -4.00 -6.17 -3.24
C THR A 175 -4.97 -5.86 -2.11
N ILE A 176 -6.26 -5.84 -2.41
CA ILE A 176 -7.32 -5.61 -1.43
C ILE A 176 -7.68 -6.95 -0.79
N TYR A 177 -7.53 -7.06 0.52
CA TYR A 177 -8.08 -8.19 1.26
C TYR A 177 -9.59 -8.02 1.35
N TYR A 178 -10.35 -9.07 0.99
CA TYR A 178 -11.81 -9.00 0.90
C TYR A 178 -12.41 -8.34 2.15
N GLY A 179 -13.35 -7.44 1.94
CA GLY A 179 -14.04 -6.74 3.01
C GLY A 179 -13.38 -5.46 3.51
N ASP A 180 -12.09 -5.19 3.20
CA ASP A 180 -11.49 -3.89 3.51
C ASP A 180 -12.26 -2.77 2.81
N GLU A 181 -12.69 -3.01 1.55
CA GLU A 181 -13.51 -2.10 0.76
C GLU A 181 -14.96 -1.95 1.29
N ALA A 182 -15.37 -2.85 2.18
CA ALA A 182 -16.71 -2.90 2.74
C ALA A 182 -16.75 -2.56 4.26
N GLY A 183 -15.60 -2.13 4.83
CA GLY A 183 -15.50 -1.72 6.23
C GLY A 183 -15.40 -2.87 7.22
N VAL A 184 -14.92 -4.05 6.80
CA VAL A 184 -14.71 -5.18 7.71
C VAL A 184 -13.51 -4.90 8.62
N PHE A 185 -13.71 -5.06 9.90
CA PHE A 185 -12.70 -4.96 10.94
C PHE A 185 -12.43 -6.34 11.58
N GLY A 186 -11.36 -6.47 12.34
CA GLY A 186 -10.99 -7.71 13.06
C GLY A 186 -9.53 -7.68 13.51
N TRP A 187 -9.28 -8.28 14.66
CA TRP A 187 -7.94 -8.57 15.18
C TRP A 187 -7.22 -9.58 14.26
N THR A 188 -6.00 -9.93 14.57
CA THR A 188 -5.25 -10.95 13.86
C THR A 188 -6.00 -12.29 13.80
N ASP A 189 -5.55 -13.22 12.92
CA ASP A 189 -6.16 -14.54 12.76
C ASP A 189 -6.56 -15.18 14.11
N PRO A 190 -7.81 -15.72 14.23
CA PRO A 190 -8.82 -15.92 13.20
C PRO A 190 -9.85 -14.78 13.01
N ASP A 191 -9.81 -13.70 13.82
CA ASP A 191 -10.85 -12.68 13.85
C ASP A 191 -10.88 -11.81 12.58
N ASN A 192 -9.75 -11.65 11.90
CA ASN A 192 -9.66 -10.95 10.61
C ASN A 192 -10.40 -11.64 9.45
N ARG A 193 -10.78 -12.94 9.63
CA ARG A 193 -11.47 -13.76 8.62
C ARG A 193 -12.99 -13.73 8.78
N ARG A 194 -13.54 -12.62 9.26
CA ARG A 194 -14.98 -12.41 9.35
C ARG A 194 -15.63 -12.52 7.97
N THR A 195 -16.90 -12.96 7.94
CA THR A 195 -17.65 -13.08 6.68
C THR A 195 -17.84 -11.72 6.02
N PHE A 196 -17.89 -11.70 4.69
CA PHE A 196 -18.22 -10.49 3.95
C PHE A 196 -19.64 -10.02 4.32
N PRO A 197 -19.87 -8.71 4.58
CA PRO A 197 -21.11 -8.19 5.11
C PRO A 197 -22.17 -7.96 4.02
N TRP A 198 -22.56 -9.00 3.28
CA TRP A 198 -23.52 -8.93 2.18
C TRP A 198 -24.80 -8.17 2.54
N GLY A 199 -25.10 -7.09 1.80
CA GLY A 199 -26.23 -6.22 2.00
C GLY A 199 -26.12 -5.27 3.22
N LYS A 200 -24.92 -5.20 3.83
CA LYS A 200 -24.57 -4.32 4.95
C LYS A 200 -23.19 -3.70 4.76
N GLU A 201 -22.72 -3.65 3.52
CA GLU A 201 -21.43 -3.07 3.15
C GLU A 201 -21.41 -1.58 3.51
N ASP A 202 -20.25 -1.08 3.92
CA ASP A 202 -20.01 0.37 3.94
C ASP A 202 -19.91 0.87 2.48
N LEU A 203 -21.03 1.43 2.02
CA LEU A 203 -21.17 1.88 0.62
C LEU A 203 -20.26 3.07 0.32
N GLU A 204 -19.95 3.91 1.31
CA GLU A 204 -19.03 5.03 1.12
C GLU A 204 -17.60 4.52 0.86
N LEU A 205 -17.14 3.54 1.65
CA LEU A 205 -15.84 2.91 1.42
C LEU A 205 -15.78 2.14 0.09
N THR A 206 -16.87 1.45 -0.27
CA THR A 206 -16.94 0.74 -1.55
C THR A 206 -16.80 1.71 -2.74
N GLU A 207 -17.52 2.81 -2.72
CA GLU A 207 -17.43 3.85 -3.77
C GLU A 207 -16.08 4.56 -3.77
N PHE A 208 -15.52 4.83 -2.59
CA PHE A 208 -14.16 5.35 -2.44
C PHE A 208 -13.13 4.44 -3.14
N HIS A 209 -13.15 3.13 -2.86
CA HIS A 209 -12.23 2.16 -3.50
C HIS A 209 -12.46 2.09 -5.01
N ARG A 210 -13.71 2.11 -5.47
CA ARG A 210 -14.04 2.14 -6.91
C ARG A 210 -13.47 3.38 -7.59
N TYR A 211 -13.61 4.54 -6.96
CA TYR A 211 -13.08 5.78 -7.50
C TYR A 211 -11.55 5.79 -7.51
N LEU A 212 -10.92 5.36 -6.42
CA LEU A 212 -9.47 5.32 -6.24
C LEU A 212 -8.80 4.32 -7.22
N THR A 213 -9.37 3.12 -7.38
CA THR A 213 -8.90 2.16 -8.38
C THR A 213 -9.05 2.70 -9.81
N GLY A 214 -10.12 3.46 -10.05
CA GLY A 214 -10.32 4.19 -11.31
C GLY A 214 -9.22 5.21 -11.58
N ILE A 215 -8.78 5.98 -10.57
CA ILE A 215 -7.65 6.91 -10.71
C ILE A 215 -6.39 6.13 -11.11
N ARG A 216 -6.04 5.08 -10.38
CA ARG A 216 -4.86 4.25 -10.70
C ARG A 216 -4.91 3.72 -12.13
N ASN A 217 -6.05 3.16 -12.54
CA ASN A 217 -6.19 2.53 -13.86
C ASN A 217 -6.05 3.53 -15.00
N ARG A 218 -6.50 4.78 -14.82
CA ARG A 218 -6.39 5.84 -15.82
C ARG A 218 -5.06 6.59 -15.80
N THR A 219 -4.25 6.44 -14.74
CA THR A 219 -2.98 7.16 -14.58
C THR A 219 -1.81 6.20 -14.73
N PRO A 220 -1.17 6.10 -15.93
CA PRO A 220 -0.05 5.20 -16.15
C PRO A 220 1.10 5.36 -15.15
N ALA A 221 1.39 6.60 -14.74
CA ALA A 221 2.39 6.91 -13.76
C ALA A 221 2.20 6.14 -12.44
N PHE A 222 0.97 5.93 -11.94
CA PHE A 222 0.72 5.15 -10.73
C PHE A 222 0.90 3.64 -10.93
N ARG A 223 0.80 3.15 -12.15
CA ARG A 223 0.97 1.72 -12.47
C ARG A 223 2.43 1.35 -12.71
N ARG A 224 3.18 2.18 -13.44
CA ARG A 224 4.53 1.85 -13.95
C ARG A 224 5.55 2.99 -13.84
N GLY A 225 5.13 4.18 -13.39
CA GLY A 225 6.00 5.35 -13.32
C GLY A 225 7.08 5.23 -12.25
N ALA A 226 8.16 5.96 -12.39
CA ALA A 226 9.18 6.13 -11.38
C ALA A 226 8.60 6.75 -10.10
N LEU A 227 9.28 6.57 -8.98
CA LEU A 227 8.96 7.18 -7.69
C LEU A 227 10.00 8.25 -7.35
N LYS A 228 9.54 9.40 -6.90
CA LYS A 228 10.38 10.45 -6.32
C LYS A 228 9.79 10.91 -4.99
N PRO A 229 10.48 10.73 -3.86
CA PRO A 229 10.12 11.40 -2.61
C PRO A 229 10.24 12.92 -2.75
N LEU A 230 9.26 13.66 -2.29
CA LEU A 230 9.21 15.13 -2.39
C LEU A 230 9.22 15.81 -1.02
N LEU A 231 8.59 15.19 -0.01
CA LEU A 231 8.51 15.70 1.37
C LEU A 231 8.39 14.56 2.35
N ALA A 232 9.06 14.67 3.51
CA ALA A 232 8.88 13.77 4.64
C ALA A 232 9.19 14.52 5.94
N GLU A 233 8.21 15.26 6.46
CA GLU A 233 8.36 16.06 7.67
C GLU A 233 7.01 16.25 8.40
N ASN A 234 7.07 16.45 9.72
CA ASN A 234 5.91 16.79 10.55
C ASN A 234 4.67 15.92 10.33
N GLY A 235 4.84 14.59 10.22
CA GLY A 235 3.73 13.68 9.97
C GLY A 235 3.16 13.74 8.55
N VAL A 236 3.76 14.53 7.66
CA VAL A 236 3.36 14.61 6.26
C VAL A 236 4.39 13.92 5.37
N ILE A 237 3.88 13.18 4.39
CA ILE A 237 4.68 12.67 3.26
C ILE A 237 4.12 13.19 1.95
N ALA A 238 5.00 13.50 1.02
CA ALA A 238 4.63 13.71 -0.37
C ALA A 238 5.60 12.97 -1.30
N TYR A 239 5.05 12.42 -2.38
CA TYR A 239 5.85 11.74 -3.40
C TYR A 239 5.25 11.93 -4.78
N GLY A 240 6.12 11.98 -5.77
CA GLY A 240 5.78 12.00 -7.18
C GLY A 240 5.86 10.63 -7.81
N ARG A 241 4.97 10.37 -8.75
CA ARG A 241 5.01 9.24 -9.69
C ARG A 241 4.96 9.79 -11.09
N PHE A 242 5.89 9.38 -11.95
CA PHE A 242 5.96 9.93 -13.32
C PHE A 242 6.50 8.92 -14.32
N ASP A 243 6.01 9.03 -15.52
CA ASP A 243 6.51 8.33 -16.72
C ASP A 243 6.39 9.24 -17.95
N ALA A 244 6.65 8.68 -19.14
CA ALA A 244 6.52 9.42 -20.40
C ALA A 244 5.07 9.89 -20.68
N ASP A 245 4.08 9.30 -20.00
CA ASP A 245 2.66 9.55 -20.24
C ASP A 245 2.02 10.52 -19.26
N GLY A 246 2.70 10.89 -18.17
CA GLY A 246 2.21 11.91 -17.24
C GLY A 246 2.80 11.80 -15.85
N GLN A 247 2.34 12.69 -14.97
CA GLN A 247 2.79 12.81 -13.60
C GLN A 247 1.61 12.75 -12.62
N GLY A 248 1.89 12.20 -11.44
CA GLY A 248 0.99 12.27 -10.30
C GLY A 248 1.77 12.65 -9.04
N VAL A 249 1.19 13.48 -8.19
CA VAL A 249 1.72 13.81 -6.88
C VAL A 249 0.72 13.38 -5.83
N VAL A 250 1.20 12.72 -4.79
CA VAL A 250 0.39 12.24 -3.67
C VAL A 250 0.90 12.88 -2.41
N VAL A 251 -0.01 13.33 -1.57
CA VAL A 251 0.28 13.93 -0.27
C VAL A 251 -0.56 13.22 0.78
N VAL A 252 0.05 12.88 1.92
CA VAL A 252 -0.63 12.25 3.04
C VAL A 252 -0.22 12.95 4.32
N ASN A 253 -1.21 13.36 5.11
CA ASN A 253 -1.06 13.89 6.45
C ASN A 253 -1.57 12.86 7.46
N SER A 254 -0.68 12.33 8.28
CA SER A 254 -1.04 11.37 9.33
C SER A 254 -1.45 12.03 10.64
N GLU A 255 -1.22 13.33 10.80
CA GLU A 255 -1.50 14.09 12.01
C GLU A 255 -2.99 14.40 12.18
N ASP A 256 -3.39 14.63 13.42
CA ASP A 256 -4.78 14.93 13.81
C ASP A 256 -5.15 16.44 13.62
N TYR A 257 -4.32 17.21 12.92
CA TYR A 257 -4.55 18.62 12.58
C TYR A 257 -4.21 18.92 11.13
N SER A 258 -4.84 19.95 10.57
CA SER A 258 -4.57 20.40 9.20
C SER A 258 -3.21 21.08 9.10
N GLN A 259 -2.56 20.91 7.96
CA GLN A 259 -1.24 21.51 7.72
C GLN A 259 -1.19 22.21 6.36
N ARG A 260 -0.46 23.34 6.31
CA ARG A 260 -0.11 24.00 5.06
C ARG A 260 1.33 23.68 4.71
N ILE A 261 1.55 23.12 3.53
CA ILE A 261 2.85 22.62 3.09
C ILE A 261 3.20 23.13 1.70
N ARG A 262 4.50 23.14 1.41
CA ARG A 262 5.07 23.49 0.09
C ARG A 262 5.77 22.26 -0.48
N ILE A 263 5.40 21.88 -1.68
CA ILE A 263 5.87 20.64 -2.32
C ILE A 263 6.66 21.01 -3.58
N PRO A 264 7.94 20.59 -3.70
CA PRO A 264 8.77 20.83 -4.87
C PRO A 264 8.38 19.87 -6.01
N VAL A 265 7.25 20.11 -6.64
CA VAL A 265 6.67 19.20 -7.66
C VAL A 265 7.52 19.11 -8.93
N TRP A 266 8.41 20.08 -9.18
CA TRP A 266 9.38 20.03 -10.28
C TRP A 266 10.29 18.79 -10.21
N GLU A 267 10.56 18.28 -9.00
CA GLU A 267 11.35 17.06 -8.81
C GLU A 267 10.64 15.78 -9.30
N ALA A 268 9.34 15.87 -9.57
CA ALA A 268 8.51 14.81 -10.16
C ALA A 268 8.16 15.12 -11.63
N GLU A 269 9.03 15.85 -12.33
CA GLU A 269 8.88 16.21 -13.74
C GLU A 269 7.61 17.05 -14.05
N VAL A 270 7.09 17.77 -13.04
CA VAL A 270 5.95 18.68 -13.23
C VAL A 270 6.49 20.02 -13.73
N ASN A 271 6.28 20.28 -15.02
CA ASN A 271 6.77 21.49 -15.72
C ASN A 271 5.64 22.47 -16.07
N GLY A 272 4.39 22.17 -15.70
CA GLY A 272 3.23 23.03 -15.95
C GLY A 272 2.98 24.04 -14.85
N ASP A 273 2.16 25.03 -15.14
CA ASP A 273 1.79 26.10 -14.20
C ASP A 273 0.73 25.67 -13.17
N PHE A 274 0.23 24.46 -13.28
CA PHE A 274 -0.79 23.92 -12.36
C PHE A 274 -0.82 22.39 -12.35
N MET A 275 -1.40 21.84 -11.27
CA MET A 275 -1.84 20.45 -11.16
C MET A 275 -3.32 20.40 -10.80
N ASP A 276 -4.02 19.38 -11.28
CA ASP A 276 -5.41 19.14 -10.92
C ASP A 276 -5.50 18.14 -9.78
N ARG A 277 -5.99 18.57 -8.61
CA ARG A 277 -6.37 17.64 -7.54
C ARG A 277 -7.60 16.87 -7.97
N VAL A 278 -7.46 15.56 -8.08
CA VAL A 278 -8.56 14.66 -8.50
C VAL A 278 -9.21 13.93 -7.33
N MET A 279 -8.55 13.91 -6.17
CA MET A 279 -9.08 13.34 -4.94
C MET A 279 -8.53 14.07 -3.72
N ALA A 280 -9.36 14.26 -2.71
CA ALA A 280 -8.96 14.61 -1.35
C ALA A 280 -9.75 13.77 -0.36
N THR A 281 -9.14 13.43 0.78
CA THR A 281 -9.79 12.74 1.89
C THR A 281 -9.61 13.54 3.19
N ASP A 282 -10.49 13.33 4.14
CA ASP A 282 -10.41 13.80 5.50
C ASP A 282 -10.91 12.72 6.47
N ALA A 283 -11.10 13.07 7.75
CA ALA A 283 -11.57 12.14 8.77
C ALA A 283 -12.98 11.57 8.47
N GLU A 284 -13.82 12.30 7.74
CA GLU A 284 -15.24 11.97 7.56
C GLU A 284 -15.51 11.33 6.20
N ARG A 285 -14.88 11.85 5.12
CA ARG A 285 -15.26 11.50 3.74
C ARG A 285 -14.11 11.68 2.75
N TYR A 286 -14.40 11.29 1.51
CA TYR A 286 -13.56 11.68 0.38
C TYR A 286 -14.29 12.66 -0.55
N ASN A 287 -13.52 13.42 -1.33
CA ASN A 287 -13.99 14.37 -2.32
C ASN A 287 -13.37 14.03 -3.68
N ALA A 288 -14.20 13.68 -4.64
CA ALA A 288 -13.85 13.35 -6.02
C ALA A 288 -13.85 14.58 -6.97
N GLY A 289 -14.11 15.78 -6.45
CA GLY A 289 -14.15 17.00 -7.25
C GLY A 289 -12.76 17.43 -7.72
N THR A 290 -12.64 17.77 -9.00
CA THR A 290 -11.41 18.33 -9.54
C THR A 290 -11.24 19.79 -9.12
N VAL A 291 -10.08 20.11 -8.56
CA VAL A 291 -9.71 21.49 -8.19
C VAL A 291 -8.31 21.77 -8.68
N ARG A 292 -8.13 22.88 -9.37
CA ARG A 292 -6.85 23.30 -9.94
C ARG A 292 -6.01 24.03 -8.89
N TYR A 293 -4.76 23.60 -8.76
CA TYR A 293 -3.76 24.19 -7.87
C TYR A 293 -2.62 24.80 -8.68
N PRO A 294 -2.24 26.07 -8.43
CA PRO A 294 -1.14 26.72 -9.13
C PRO A 294 0.20 26.10 -8.71
N VAL A 295 1.10 26.02 -9.67
CA VAL A 295 2.52 25.70 -9.46
C VAL A 295 3.31 26.97 -9.80
N THR A 296 4.05 27.46 -8.82
CA THR A 296 4.88 28.68 -8.98
C THR A 296 6.34 28.32 -8.72
N ASP A 297 7.20 28.59 -9.67
CA ASP A 297 8.63 28.23 -9.61
C ASP A 297 8.87 26.75 -9.27
N GLY A 298 8.03 25.86 -9.82
CA GLY A 298 8.09 24.42 -9.60
C GLY A 298 7.60 23.95 -8.23
N VAL A 299 6.98 24.84 -7.44
CA VAL A 299 6.48 24.54 -6.09
C VAL A 299 4.96 24.67 -6.06
N MET A 300 4.28 23.72 -5.45
CA MET A 300 2.85 23.75 -5.18
C MET A 300 2.61 23.91 -3.68
N GLU A 301 1.74 24.86 -3.29
CA GLU A 301 1.29 25.03 -1.92
C GLU A 301 -0.09 24.37 -1.73
N VAL A 302 -0.23 23.58 -0.68
CA VAL A 302 -1.48 22.90 -0.36
C VAL A 302 -1.81 23.01 1.12
N GLU A 303 -3.10 23.03 1.43
CA GLU A 303 -3.61 22.82 2.77
C GLU A 303 -4.25 21.44 2.81
N ILE A 304 -3.69 20.54 3.63
CA ILE A 304 -4.13 19.17 3.77
C ILE A 304 -4.82 18.96 5.12
N ALA A 305 -5.98 18.32 5.11
CA ALA A 305 -6.77 18.04 6.30
C ALA A 305 -6.07 17.07 7.26
N ALA A 306 -6.49 17.05 8.51
CA ALA A 306 -6.12 16.04 9.50
C ALA A 306 -6.46 14.62 8.98
N ASN A 307 -5.57 13.66 9.18
CA ASN A 307 -5.73 12.26 8.74
C ASN A 307 -6.16 12.14 7.26
N GLY A 308 -5.69 13.05 6.43
CA GLY A 308 -6.13 13.20 5.05
C GLY A 308 -5.08 12.86 4.01
N ALA A 309 -5.54 12.65 2.79
CA ALA A 309 -4.69 12.44 1.62
C ALA A 309 -5.21 13.22 0.41
N MET A 310 -4.30 13.59 -0.49
CA MET A 310 -4.63 14.24 -1.75
C MET A 310 -3.89 13.58 -2.90
N ILE A 311 -4.57 13.46 -4.04
CA ILE A 311 -3.98 13.00 -5.30
C ILE A 311 -4.10 14.12 -6.33
N PHE A 312 -2.96 14.48 -6.91
CA PHE A 312 -2.84 15.45 -7.98
C PHE A 312 -2.35 14.78 -9.25
N ILE A 313 -2.85 15.21 -10.39
CA ILE A 313 -2.42 14.76 -11.71
C ILE A 313 -1.98 16.00 -12.50
N GLY A 314 -0.78 15.94 -13.05
CA GLY A 314 -0.29 16.93 -13.99
C GLY A 314 -0.96 16.73 -15.35
N SER A 315 -1.44 17.82 -15.96
CA SER A 315 -1.79 17.79 -17.38
C SER A 315 -0.51 17.77 -18.21
N LYS A 316 -0.47 16.95 -19.26
CA LYS A 316 0.50 17.20 -20.34
C LYS A 316 0.20 18.59 -20.87
N GLY A 317 1.21 19.49 -20.90
CA GLY A 317 1.09 20.74 -21.62
C GLY A 317 0.67 20.42 -23.06
N GLU A 318 -0.36 21.12 -23.52
CA GLU A 318 -0.73 21.11 -24.93
C GLU A 318 0.41 21.67 -25.78
#